data_59fe8304dcf28801338df5056a9a4191
#
_entry.id   59fe8304dcf28801338df5056a9a4191
#
_cell.length_a   1.000
_cell.length_b   1.000
_cell.length_c   1.000
_cell.angle_alpha   90.00
_cell.angle_beta   90.00
_cell.angle_gamma   90.00
#
_symmetry.space_group_name_H-M   'P 1'
#
loop_
_entity.id
_entity.type
_entity.pdbx_description
1 polymer ?
#
loop_
_entity_poly.entity_id
_entity_poly.type
_entity_poly.pdbx_seq_one_letter_code
_entity_poly.pdbx_strand_id
1 'polypeptide(L)'
;MSNGSVNHVGIATHSLDKSETIWKTLGFTPMKDETVLDQGVKIRHMKGSGKTSVELLEPLSEDSPIGQFLSKRGPGIQQIAVNIS
;
A
#
# COMPACT_ATOMS: atom_id res chain seq x y z
N MET A 1 11.90 -18.85 20.41
CA MET A 1 12.32 -17.77 19.51
C MET A 1 11.24 -17.51 18.47
N SER A 2 10.87 -16.25 18.29
CA SER A 2 9.84 -15.91 17.32
C SER A 2 10.41 -15.88 15.91
N ASN A 3 9.60 -16.30 14.95
CA ASN A 3 9.92 -16.17 13.54
C ASN A 3 9.01 -15.08 12.93
N GLY A 4 9.63 -14.01 12.51
CA GLY A 4 8.90 -12.92 11.88
C GLY A 4 8.94 -13.01 10.38
N SER A 5 7.91 -12.47 9.73
CA SER A 5 7.89 -12.31 8.30
C SER A 5 7.10 -11.07 7.94
N VAL A 6 7.42 -10.44 6.83
CA VAL A 6 6.68 -9.28 6.37
C VAL A 6 5.44 -9.76 5.62
N ASN A 7 4.26 -9.37 6.13
CA ASN A 7 2.99 -9.71 5.51
C ASN A 7 2.76 -8.82 4.30
N HIS A 8 2.82 -7.51 4.49
CA HIS A 8 2.67 -6.57 3.40
C HIS A 8 3.35 -5.25 3.70
N VAL A 9 3.59 -4.49 2.63
CA VAL A 9 4.13 -3.14 2.69
C VAL A 9 3.07 -2.21 2.12
N GLY A 10 2.72 -1.16 2.88
CA GLY A 10 1.76 -0.16 2.45
C GLY A 10 2.48 1.07 1.90
N ILE A 11 2.17 1.43 0.67
CA ILE A 11 2.82 2.52 -0.05
C ILE A 11 1.82 3.62 -0.37
N ALA A 12 2.06 4.80 0.17
CA ALA A 12 1.22 5.96 -0.09
C ALA A 12 1.50 6.50 -1.48
N THR A 13 0.45 6.77 -2.24
CA THR A 13 0.56 7.29 -3.59
C THR A 13 -0.54 8.30 -3.89
N HIS A 14 -0.24 9.24 -4.78
CA HIS A 14 -1.24 10.17 -5.29
C HIS A 14 -2.18 9.52 -6.33
N SER A 15 -1.75 8.41 -6.93
CA SER A 15 -2.53 7.75 -7.98
C SER A 15 -2.27 6.25 -7.97
N LEU A 16 -3.32 5.47 -7.71
CA LEU A 16 -3.24 4.01 -7.79
C LEU A 16 -2.85 3.56 -9.19
N ASP A 17 -3.42 4.18 -10.21
CA ASP A 17 -3.17 3.75 -11.59
C ASP A 17 -1.72 3.99 -12.00
N LYS A 18 -1.16 5.12 -11.66
CA LYS A 18 0.25 5.41 -12.00
C LYS A 18 1.21 4.50 -11.24
N SER A 19 0.96 4.27 -9.96
CA SER A 19 1.80 3.39 -9.15
C SER A 19 1.67 1.95 -9.60
N GLU A 20 0.48 1.50 -9.97
CA GLU A 20 0.27 0.15 -10.49
C GLU A 20 1.19 -0.13 -11.68
N THR A 21 1.30 0.82 -12.59
CA THR A 21 2.14 0.66 -13.78
C THR A 21 3.58 0.33 -13.41
N ILE A 22 4.11 1.01 -12.39
CA ILE A 22 5.47 0.77 -11.90
C ILE A 22 5.59 -0.64 -11.33
N TRP A 23 4.65 -1.04 -10.48
CA TRP A 23 4.71 -2.33 -9.82
C TRP A 23 4.47 -3.50 -10.78
N LYS A 24 3.66 -3.31 -11.81
CA LYS A 24 3.50 -4.32 -12.86
C LYS A 24 4.82 -4.54 -13.60
N THR A 25 5.59 -3.48 -13.83
CA THR A 25 6.91 -3.60 -14.44
C THR A 25 7.85 -4.45 -13.59
N LEU A 26 7.67 -4.43 -12.27
CA LEU A 26 8.46 -5.25 -11.35
C LEU A 26 7.92 -6.66 -11.17
N GLY A 27 6.88 -7.04 -11.92
CA GLY A 27 6.33 -8.39 -11.87
C GLY A 27 5.16 -8.59 -10.92
N PHE A 28 4.59 -7.51 -10.37
CA PHE A 28 3.42 -7.61 -9.48
C PHE A 28 2.13 -7.53 -10.29
N THR A 29 1.08 -8.18 -9.78
CA THR A 29 -0.23 -8.24 -10.42
C THR A 29 -1.26 -7.57 -9.53
N PRO A 30 -2.09 -6.64 -10.05
CA PRO A 30 -3.17 -6.08 -9.25
C PRO A 30 -4.24 -7.13 -8.98
N MET A 31 -4.69 -7.20 -7.72
CA MET A 31 -5.66 -8.20 -7.30
C MET A 31 -7.05 -7.60 -7.13
N LYS A 32 -7.19 -6.63 -6.27
CA LYS A 32 -8.49 -6.02 -5.97
C LYS A 32 -8.29 -4.64 -5.39
N ASP A 33 -9.33 -3.83 -5.48
CA ASP A 33 -9.40 -2.54 -4.82
C ASP A 33 -10.34 -2.65 -3.63
N GLU A 34 -10.05 -1.87 -2.61
CA GLU A 34 -10.82 -1.84 -1.39
C GLU A 34 -10.89 -0.39 -0.93
N THR A 35 -12.09 0.07 -0.55
CA THR A 35 -12.27 1.41 0.00
C THR A 35 -12.60 1.30 1.47
N VAL A 36 -11.79 1.97 2.30
CA VAL A 36 -12.00 1.99 3.75
C VAL A 36 -12.38 3.42 4.13
N LEU A 37 -13.67 3.68 4.19
CA LEU A 37 -14.20 5.04 4.42
C LEU A 37 -13.76 5.62 5.76
N ASP A 38 -13.77 4.79 6.80
CA ASP A 38 -13.40 5.24 8.15
C ASP A 38 -11.96 5.75 8.21
N GLN A 39 -11.10 5.22 7.35
CA GLN A 39 -9.69 5.62 7.30
C GLN A 39 -9.41 6.58 6.14
N GLY A 40 -10.41 6.85 5.33
CA GLY A 40 -10.28 7.78 4.21
C GLY A 40 -9.28 7.34 3.17
N VAL A 41 -9.24 6.04 2.84
CA VAL A 41 -8.24 5.49 1.95
C VAL A 41 -8.86 4.51 0.95
N LYS A 42 -8.30 4.50 -0.26
CA LYS A 42 -8.56 3.49 -1.26
C LYS A 42 -7.30 2.67 -1.44
N ILE A 43 -7.43 1.35 -1.34
CA ILE A 43 -6.30 0.42 -1.33
C ILE A 43 -6.36 -0.44 -2.58
N ARG A 44 -5.23 -0.56 -3.28
CA ARG A 44 -5.09 -1.53 -4.35
C ARG A 44 -4.07 -2.57 -3.94
N HIS A 45 -4.51 -3.82 -3.86
CA HIS A 45 -3.66 -4.93 -3.47
C HIS A 45 -2.88 -5.42 -4.69
N MET A 46 -1.55 -5.48 -4.56
CA MET A 46 -0.65 -5.97 -5.60
C MET A 46 0.05 -7.22 -5.09
N LYS A 47 0.11 -8.26 -5.92
CA LYS A 47 0.71 -9.53 -5.52
C LYS A 47 1.86 -9.89 -6.42
N GLY A 48 3.01 -10.23 -5.81
CA GLY A 48 4.15 -10.78 -6.52
C GLY A 48 4.20 -12.29 -6.36
N SER A 49 5.34 -12.90 -6.68
CA SER A 49 5.52 -14.35 -6.58
C SER A 49 5.79 -14.81 -5.16
N GLY A 50 6.22 -13.92 -4.27
CA GLY A 50 6.51 -14.26 -2.89
C GLY A 50 5.28 -14.13 -1.99
N LYS A 51 5.50 -14.28 -0.68
CA LYS A 51 4.42 -14.20 0.31
C LYS A 51 4.11 -12.78 0.76
N THR A 52 5.06 -11.86 0.58
CA THR A 52 4.86 -10.46 0.93
C THR A 52 4.09 -9.77 -0.19
N SER A 53 2.99 -9.11 0.17
CA SER A 53 2.21 -8.34 -0.81
C SER A 53 2.49 -6.84 -0.67
N VAL A 54 2.08 -6.09 -1.67
CA VAL A 54 2.19 -4.63 -1.67
C VAL A 54 0.78 -4.07 -1.72
N GLU A 55 0.51 -3.06 -0.89
CA GLU A 55 -0.75 -2.35 -0.90
C GLU A 55 -0.50 -0.90 -1.28
N LEU A 56 -1.10 -0.46 -2.38
CA LEU A 56 -1.02 0.92 -2.81
C LEU A 56 -2.16 1.69 -2.14
N LEU A 57 -1.83 2.80 -1.49
CA LEU A 57 -2.75 3.55 -0.64
C LEU A 57 -2.96 4.94 -1.22
N GLU A 58 -4.17 5.21 -1.71
CA GLU A 58 -4.52 6.52 -2.26
C GLU A 58 -5.52 7.20 -1.31
N PRO A 59 -5.28 8.45 -0.91
CA PRO A 59 -6.19 9.12 0.01
C PRO A 59 -7.50 9.50 -0.66
N LEU A 60 -8.60 9.40 0.09
CA LEU A 60 -9.90 9.90 -0.35
C LEU A 60 -10.00 11.42 -0.15
N SER A 61 -9.16 11.98 0.73
CA SER A 61 -9.11 13.42 0.96
C SER A 61 -7.72 13.82 1.46
N GLU A 62 -7.40 15.08 1.35
CA GLU A 62 -6.12 15.61 1.84
C GLU A 62 -6.02 15.54 3.36
N ASP A 63 -7.14 15.54 4.05
CA ASP A 63 -7.17 15.50 5.52
C ASP A 63 -7.03 14.09 6.09
N SER A 64 -7.15 13.07 5.25
CA SER A 64 -6.99 11.68 5.72
C SER A 64 -5.55 11.42 6.15
N PRO A 65 -5.31 10.36 6.97
CA PRO A 65 -3.94 10.03 7.39
C PRO A 65 -2.98 9.84 6.20
N ILE A 66 -3.41 9.18 5.14
CA ILE A 66 -2.56 9.01 3.95
C ILE A 66 -2.37 10.34 3.22
N GLY A 67 -3.41 11.18 3.15
CA GLY A 67 -3.30 12.51 2.57
C GLY A 67 -2.28 13.37 3.31
N GLN A 68 -2.31 13.33 4.63
CA GLN A 68 -1.34 14.06 5.45
C GLN A 68 0.07 13.50 5.29
N PHE A 69 0.20 12.18 5.19
CA PHE A 69 1.49 11.56 4.94
C PHE A 69 2.10 12.05 3.63
N LEU A 70 1.29 12.04 2.56
CA LEU A 70 1.75 12.50 1.24
C LEU A 70 2.14 13.98 1.25
N SER A 71 1.38 14.80 1.97
CA SER A 71 1.66 16.23 2.08
C SER A 71 2.99 16.51 2.78
N LYS A 72 3.32 15.72 3.79
CA LYS A 72 4.51 15.93 4.61
C LYS A 72 5.75 15.22 4.08
N ARG A 73 5.58 14.02 3.50
CA ARG A 73 6.70 13.16 3.14
C ARG A 73 6.74 12.79 1.66
N GLY A 74 5.65 13.04 0.92
CA GLY A 74 5.56 12.59 -0.46
C GLY A 74 5.26 11.10 -0.56
N PRO A 75 5.17 10.55 -1.78
CA PRO A 75 4.91 9.13 -1.98
C PRO A 75 6.01 8.27 -1.38
N GLY A 76 5.63 7.12 -0.84
CA GLY A 76 6.59 6.19 -0.28
C GLY A 76 5.98 5.22 0.70
N ILE A 77 6.83 4.41 1.33
CA ILE A 77 6.39 3.42 2.31
C ILE A 77 5.81 4.14 3.52
N GLN A 78 4.56 3.84 3.81
CA GLN A 78 3.85 4.42 4.94
C GLN A 78 3.76 3.43 6.10
N GLN A 79 3.67 2.12 5.80
CA GLN A 79 3.55 1.11 6.84
C GLN A 79 4.11 -0.22 6.39
N ILE A 80 4.53 -1.02 7.37
CA ILE A 80 4.97 -2.40 7.17
C ILE A 80 4.20 -3.25 8.17
N ALA A 81 3.51 -4.28 7.69
CA ALA A 81 2.79 -5.21 8.54
C ALA A 81 3.60 -6.50 8.67
N VAL A 82 3.76 -6.97 9.89
CA VAL A 82 4.62 -8.10 10.20
C VAL A 82 3.81 -9.21 10.86
N ASN A 83 4.02 -10.44 10.40
CA ASN A 83 3.50 -11.62 11.08
C ASN A 83 4.51 -12.07 12.13
N ILE A 84 4.00 -12.37 13.32
CA ILE A 84 4.83 -12.85 14.42
C ILE A 84 4.27 -14.19 14.89
N SER A 85 5.14 -15.19 14.99
CA SER A 85 4.76 -16.52 15.47
C SER A 85 5.40 -16.83 16.81
#